data_930c72d4cd877f4c6203812fd3f1afc6
#
_entry.id   930c72d4cd877f4c6203812fd3f1afc6
#
_cell.length_a   1.000
_cell.length_b   1.000
_cell.length_c   1.000
_cell.angle_alpha   90.00
_cell.angle_beta   90.00
_cell.angle_gamma   90.00
#
_symmetry.space_group_name_H-M   'P 1'
#
loop_
_entity.id
_entity.type
_entity.pdbx_description
1 polymer ?
#
loop_
_entity_poly.entity_id
_entity_poly.type
_entity_poly.pdbx_seq_one_letter_code
_entity_poly.pdbx_strand_id
1 'polypeptide(L)'
;EYDASIGDPEVTNNDHHAIANDMREWITKIHSYTAYMSDIITAVKGQAVNLSENENNEFTVDELFKRVNILMKHEISNASLTLAIDVQVPSATTLVGDINSLVQVINNLITNAIQSYNGRKGEEIKVLAQKLDNNLIISVIDHGCGMTKEVQDKLFNTMITTKGKNGTGLGMFMSYSTIKGHFNGDITFETEVNKGTTFNVILPLQ
;
A
#
# COMPACT_ATOMS: atom_id res chain seq x y z
N GLU A 1 -19.21 31.53 6.33
CA GLU A 1 -19.71 31.33 7.72
C GLU A 1 -18.71 31.85 8.74
N TYR A 2 -17.42 31.44 8.70
CA TYR A 2 -16.41 31.91 9.65
C TYR A 2 -16.21 33.44 9.61
N ASP A 3 -16.10 34.02 8.40
CA ASP A 3 -15.99 35.48 8.23
C ASP A 3 -17.20 36.26 8.79
N ALA A 4 -18.39 35.66 8.72
CA ALA A 4 -19.58 36.27 9.26
C ALA A 4 -19.66 36.21 10.80
N SER A 5 -18.89 35.31 11.42
CA SER A 5 -18.80 35.17 12.89
C SER A 5 -17.77 36.09 13.54
N ILE A 6 -16.87 36.70 12.72
CA ILE A 6 -15.85 37.61 13.22
C ILE A 6 -16.49 38.95 13.60
N GLY A 7 -16.43 39.26 14.89
CA GLY A 7 -17.02 40.51 15.41
C GLY A 7 -18.48 40.41 15.86
N ASP A 8 -19.09 39.26 15.78
CA ASP A 8 -20.42 38.99 16.35
C ASP A 8 -20.28 38.81 17.87
N PRO A 9 -20.91 39.66 18.69
CA PRO A 9 -20.79 39.60 20.16
C PRO A 9 -21.46 38.32 20.76
N GLU A 10 -22.27 37.60 20.03
CA GLU A 10 -22.87 36.32 20.46
C GLU A 10 -21.94 35.14 20.24
N VAL A 11 -20.87 35.28 19.43
CA VAL A 11 -19.91 34.23 19.13
C VAL A 11 -18.76 34.25 20.10
N THR A 12 -18.61 33.20 20.86
CA THR A 12 -17.58 33.06 21.90
C THR A 12 -16.29 32.45 21.35
N ASN A 13 -15.18 32.57 22.14
CA ASN A 13 -13.92 31.87 21.80
C ASN A 13 -14.10 30.36 21.68
N ASN A 14 -15.03 29.74 22.41
CA ASN A 14 -15.30 28.32 22.28
C ASN A 14 -15.94 27.98 20.94
N ASP A 15 -16.80 28.84 20.41
CA ASP A 15 -17.38 28.65 19.07
C ASP A 15 -16.32 28.76 17.97
N HIS A 16 -15.38 29.71 18.10
CA HIS A 16 -14.23 29.80 17.21
C HIS A 16 -13.34 28.55 17.26
N HIS A 17 -13.13 27.98 18.45
CA HIS A 17 -12.39 26.71 18.57
C HIS A 17 -13.15 25.53 17.95
N ALA A 18 -14.46 25.47 18.12
CA ALA A 18 -15.30 24.45 17.49
C ALA A 18 -15.22 24.53 15.96
N ILE A 19 -15.41 25.73 15.39
CA ILE A 19 -15.29 25.96 13.94
C ILE A 19 -13.89 25.58 13.44
N ALA A 20 -12.82 25.97 14.14
CA ALA A 20 -11.46 25.61 13.75
C ALA A 20 -11.20 24.10 13.79
N ASN A 21 -11.81 23.37 14.69
CA ASN A 21 -11.75 21.91 14.75
C ASN A 21 -12.52 21.27 13.58
N ASP A 22 -13.70 21.76 13.27
CA ASP A 22 -14.49 21.30 12.11
C ASP A 22 -13.74 21.55 10.80
N MET A 23 -13.14 22.73 10.63
CA MET A 23 -12.31 23.04 9.47
C MET A 23 -11.12 22.09 9.35
N ARG A 24 -10.46 21.76 10.45
CA ARG A 24 -9.34 20.79 10.46
C ARG A 24 -9.83 19.41 10.06
N GLU A 25 -11.00 19.00 10.55
CA GLU A 25 -11.61 17.73 10.17
C GLU A 25 -11.95 17.68 8.66
N TRP A 26 -12.50 18.77 8.13
CA TRP A 26 -12.84 18.86 6.70
C TRP A 26 -11.59 18.86 5.82
N ILE A 27 -10.54 19.60 6.20
CA ILE A 27 -9.25 19.58 5.49
C ILE A 27 -8.67 18.15 5.46
N THR A 28 -8.75 17.45 6.58
CA THR A 28 -8.28 16.06 6.65
C THR A 28 -9.10 15.15 5.73
N LYS A 29 -10.42 15.33 5.67
CA LYS A 29 -11.29 14.59 4.74
C LYS A 29 -10.98 14.93 3.28
N ILE A 30 -10.76 16.21 2.96
CA ILE A 30 -10.38 16.65 1.60
C ILE A 30 -9.06 16.00 1.20
N HIS A 31 -8.06 16.00 2.06
CA HIS A 31 -6.78 15.31 1.81
C HIS A 31 -6.97 13.83 1.51
N SER A 32 -7.80 13.14 2.29
CA SER A 32 -8.10 11.71 2.08
C SER A 32 -8.79 11.48 0.73
N TYR A 33 -9.77 12.32 0.38
CA TYR A 33 -10.48 12.21 -0.91
C TYR A 33 -9.59 12.57 -2.10
N THR A 34 -8.67 13.53 -1.95
CA THR A 34 -7.72 13.90 -3.00
C THR A 34 -6.72 12.78 -3.25
N ALA A 35 -6.21 12.15 -2.20
CA ALA A 35 -5.38 10.94 -2.31
C ALA A 35 -6.15 9.81 -3.02
N TYR A 36 -7.39 9.57 -2.62
CA TYR A 36 -8.29 8.61 -3.27
C TYR A 36 -8.47 8.87 -4.77
N MET A 37 -8.76 10.11 -5.16
CA MET A 37 -8.90 10.48 -6.58
C MET A 37 -7.59 10.29 -7.34
N SER A 38 -6.45 10.62 -6.73
CA SER A 38 -5.12 10.40 -7.32
C SER A 38 -4.86 8.90 -7.57
N ASP A 39 -5.21 8.05 -6.61
CA ASP A 39 -5.06 6.61 -6.72
C ASP A 39 -5.95 6.04 -7.83
N ILE A 40 -7.22 6.48 -7.91
CA ILE A 40 -8.13 6.10 -9.01
C ILE A 40 -7.58 6.57 -10.36
N ILE A 41 -7.16 7.83 -10.46
CA ILE A 41 -6.62 8.37 -11.71
C ILE A 41 -5.39 7.57 -12.14
N THR A 42 -4.51 7.24 -11.21
CA THR A 42 -3.31 6.43 -11.48
C THR A 42 -3.70 5.02 -11.95
N ALA A 43 -4.68 4.40 -11.31
CA ALA A 43 -5.17 3.07 -11.71
C ALA A 43 -5.84 3.09 -13.09
N VAL A 44 -6.72 4.06 -13.33
CA VAL A 44 -7.40 4.23 -14.63
C VAL A 44 -6.42 4.59 -15.73
N LYS A 45 -5.45 5.47 -15.43
CA LYS A 45 -4.39 5.83 -16.37
C LYS A 45 -3.49 4.65 -16.70
N GLY A 46 -3.15 3.82 -15.71
CA GLY A 46 -2.44 2.55 -15.91
C GLY A 46 -3.20 1.59 -16.84
N GLN A 47 -4.52 1.50 -16.69
CA GLN A 47 -5.37 0.71 -17.60
C GLN A 47 -5.47 1.32 -19.00
N ALA A 48 -5.51 2.64 -19.12
CA ALA A 48 -5.64 3.34 -20.41
C ALA A 48 -4.32 3.37 -21.22
N VAL A 49 -3.17 3.43 -20.57
CA VAL A 49 -1.85 3.43 -21.21
C VAL A 49 -1.52 2.06 -21.81
N ASN A 50 -2.01 0.96 -21.21
CA ASN A 50 -1.82 -0.38 -21.76
C ASN A 50 -2.61 -0.66 -23.05
N LEU A 51 -3.47 0.25 -23.48
CA LEU A 51 -4.17 0.15 -24.80
C LEU A 51 -3.36 0.73 -25.96
N SER A 52 -2.22 1.37 -25.74
CA SER A 52 -1.56 2.14 -26.80
C SER A 52 -0.05 2.00 -26.99
N GLU A 53 0.74 1.31 -26.15
CA GLU A 53 2.16 1.13 -26.50
C GLU A 53 2.84 -0.08 -25.81
N ASN A 54 3.33 -0.96 -26.69
CA ASN A 54 4.42 -1.94 -26.55
C ASN A 54 4.17 -3.26 -25.83
N GLU A 55 3.96 -4.25 -26.67
CA GLU A 55 4.36 -5.64 -26.50
C GLU A 55 5.78 -5.71 -25.89
N ASN A 56 5.92 -6.42 -24.76
CA ASN A 56 7.19 -6.77 -24.10
C ASN A 56 7.91 -5.67 -23.28
N ASN A 57 7.26 -5.08 -22.30
CA ASN A 57 7.99 -4.43 -21.22
C ASN A 57 8.52 -5.50 -20.24
N GLU A 58 9.66 -6.10 -20.58
CA GLU A 58 10.37 -7.00 -19.68
C GLU A 58 11.22 -6.19 -18.70
N PHE A 59 11.23 -6.62 -17.45
CA PHE A 59 12.11 -6.08 -16.41
C PHE A 59 12.63 -7.20 -15.52
N THR A 60 13.76 -6.98 -14.88
CA THR A 60 14.37 -8.00 -14.01
C THR A 60 13.88 -7.86 -12.57
N VAL A 61 13.89 -8.98 -11.84
CA VAL A 61 13.63 -9.01 -10.40
C VAL A 61 14.61 -8.11 -9.63
N ASP A 62 15.86 -8.04 -10.07
CA ASP A 62 16.87 -7.16 -9.47
C ASP A 62 16.51 -5.67 -9.63
N GLU A 63 16.04 -5.27 -10.82
CA GLU A 63 15.59 -3.89 -11.05
C GLU A 63 14.38 -3.53 -10.20
N LEU A 64 13.42 -4.44 -10.06
CA LEU A 64 12.25 -4.27 -9.19
C LEU A 64 12.68 -3.94 -7.76
N PHE A 65 13.51 -4.79 -7.16
CA PHE A 65 13.90 -4.61 -5.75
C PHE A 65 14.86 -3.44 -5.52
N LYS A 66 15.67 -3.05 -6.51
CA LYS A 66 16.41 -1.79 -6.45
C LYS A 66 15.48 -0.59 -6.32
N ARG A 67 14.40 -0.52 -7.11
CA ARG A 67 13.41 0.56 -7.04
C ARG A 67 12.67 0.56 -5.71
N VAL A 68 12.20 -0.60 -5.27
CA VAL A 68 11.51 -0.76 -3.96
C VAL A 68 12.40 -0.27 -2.83
N ASN A 69 13.67 -0.71 -2.78
CA ASN A 69 14.60 -0.34 -1.71
C ASN A 69 14.87 1.18 -1.67
N ILE A 70 15.02 1.81 -2.83
CA ILE A 70 15.22 3.27 -2.92
C ILE A 70 13.99 4.02 -2.38
N LEU A 71 12.80 3.62 -2.82
CA LEU A 71 11.56 4.32 -2.48
C LEU A 71 11.18 4.13 -1.00
N MET A 72 11.38 2.93 -0.45
CA MET A 72 10.99 2.62 0.93
C MET A 72 12.01 3.06 1.98
N LYS A 73 13.23 3.43 1.58
CA LYS A 73 14.33 3.78 2.49
C LYS A 73 13.94 4.84 3.54
N HIS A 74 13.25 5.90 3.10
CA HIS A 74 12.87 6.99 3.98
C HIS A 74 11.76 6.58 4.96
N GLU A 75 10.74 5.86 4.49
CA GLU A 75 9.61 5.40 5.33
C GLU A 75 10.08 4.40 6.40
N ILE A 76 10.92 3.44 6.01
CA ILE A 76 11.52 2.46 6.92
C ILE A 76 12.38 3.16 7.98
N SER A 77 13.23 4.12 7.57
CA SER A 77 14.07 4.89 8.51
C SER A 77 13.22 5.70 9.49
N ASN A 78 12.18 6.39 9.02
CA ASN A 78 11.29 7.18 9.86
C ASN A 78 10.54 6.30 10.88
N ALA A 79 10.17 5.09 10.50
CA ALA A 79 9.53 4.13 11.39
C ALA A 79 10.53 3.48 12.37
N SER A 80 11.84 3.69 12.20
CA SER A 80 12.90 3.02 12.96
C SER A 80 12.81 1.49 12.86
N LEU A 81 12.52 0.99 11.65
CA LEU A 81 12.45 -0.42 11.31
C LEU A 81 13.61 -0.81 10.39
N THR A 82 13.76 -2.11 10.12
CA THR A 82 14.67 -2.65 9.12
C THR A 82 13.89 -3.32 7.99
N LEU A 83 14.40 -3.21 6.75
CA LEU A 83 13.87 -3.90 5.58
C LEU A 83 14.93 -4.88 5.08
N ALA A 84 14.67 -6.17 5.25
CA ALA A 84 15.51 -7.24 4.72
C ALA A 84 14.92 -7.75 3.39
N ILE A 85 15.65 -7.60 2.29
CA ILE A 85 15.26 -8.12 0.97
C ILE A 85 16.14 -9.33 0.66
N ASP A 86 15.50 -10.51 0.53
CA ASP A 86 16.14 -11.78 0.24
C ASP A 86 15.65 -12.30 -1.11
N VAL A 87 16.51 -12.28 -2.13
CA VAL A 87 16.18 -12.69 -3.51
C VAL A 87 16.81 -14.05 -3.78
N GLN A 88 15.99 -15.10 -3.80
CA GLN A 88 16.40 -16.49 -4.00
C GLN A 88 16.14 -16.98 -5.44
N VAL A 89 16.09 -16.06 -6.40
CA VAL A 89 16.02 -16.36 -7.82
C VAL A 89 17.21 -15.72 -8.54
N PRO A 90 17.62 -16.22 -9.73
CA PRO A 90 18.65 -15.58 -10.52
C PRO A 90 18.32 -14.09 -10.76
N SER A 91 19.31 -13.20 -10.63
CA SER A 91 19.14 -11.76 -10.83
C SER A 91 18.61 -11.37 -12.21
N ALA A 92 18.86 -12.23 -13.21
CA ALA A 92 18.38 -12.10 -14.58
C ALA A 92 16.97 -12.66 -14.80
N THR A 93 16.28 -13.12 -13.74
CA THR A 93 14.88 -13.56 -13.87
C THR A 93 14.02 -12.38 -14.30
N THR A 94 13.33 -12.51 -15.44
CA THR A 94 12.49 -11.47 -16.02
C THR A 94 11.01 -11.68 -15.72
N LEU A 95 10.29 -10.57 -15.66
CA LEU A 95 8.84 -10.47 -15.58
C LEU A 95 8.37 -9.58 -16.73
N VAL A 96 7.16 -9.83 -17.21
CA VAL A 96 6.52 -9.00 -18.23
C VAL A 96 5.43 -8.15 -17.61
N GLY A 97 5.42 -6.86 -17.92
CA GLY A 97 4.44 -5.90 -17.44
C GLY A 97 5.05 -4.55 -17.06
N ASP A 98 4.23 -3.68 -16.45
CA ASP A 98 4.71 -2.39 -15.96
C ASP A 98 5.38 -2.53 -14.58
N ILE A 99 6.69 -2.35 -14.55
CA ILE A 99 7.49 -2.39 -13.32
C ILE A 99 6.98 -1.39 -12.25
N ASN A 100 6.50 -0.21 -12.66
CA ASN A 100 6.06 0.82 -11.71
C ASN A 100 4.77 0.37 -10.98
N SER A 101 3.87 -0.28 -11.69
CA SER A 101 2.67 -0.89 -11.10
C SER A 101 3.02 -1.96 -10.07
N LEU A 102 4.02 -2.82 -10.36
CA LEU A 102 4.45 -3.83 -9.40
C LEU A 102 5.20 -3.23 -8.21
N VAL A 103 6.06 -2.23 -8.43
CA VAL A 103 6.71 -1.46 -7.35
C VAL A 103 5.66 -0.86 -6.43
N GLN A 104 4.60 -0.27 -6.96
CA GLN A 104 3.52 0.32 -6.16
C GLN A 104 2.81 -0.74 -5.31
N VAL A 105 2.55 -1.92 -5.85
CA VAL A 105 1.97 -3.04 -5.09
C VAL A 105 2.88 -3.43 -3.92
N ILE A 106 4.17 -3.68 -4.18
CA ILE A 106 5.11 -4.07 -3.13
C ILE A 106 5.27 -2.98 -2.07
N ASN A 107 5.39 -1.71 -2.48
CA ASN A 107 5.46 -0.58 -1.54
C ASN A 107 4.21 -0.50 -0.66
N ASN A 108 3.02 -0.72 -1.22
CA ASN A 108 1.78 -0.74 -0.44
C ASN A 108 1.77 -1.87 0.61
N LEU A 109 2.26 -3.07 0.26
CA LEU A 109 2.39 -4.18 1.21
C LEU A 109 3.39 -3.84 2.32
N ILE A 110 4.56 -3.25 1.99
CA ILE A 110 5.56 -2.83 2.97
C ILE A 110 5.00 -1.73 3.88
N THR A 111 4.28 -0.74 3.33
CA THR A 111 3.63 0.31 4.14
C THR A 111 2.58 -0.27 5.09
N ASN A 112 1.82 -1.28 4.67
CA ASN A 112 0.91 -2.00 5.56
C ASN A 112 1.67 -2.74 6.68
N ALA A 113 2.80 -3.36 6.37
CA ALA A 113 3.67 -4.01 7.35
C ALA A 113 4.24 -2.99 8.36
N ILE A 114 4.73 -1.82 7.91
CA ILE A 114 5.18 -0.73 8.81
C ILE A 114 4.07 -0.37 9.79
N GLN A 115 2.85 -0.19 9.28
CA GLN A 115 1.70 0.24 10.09
C GLN A 115 1.24 -0.84 11.07
N SER A 116 1.41 -2.13 10.74
CA SER A 116 1.05 -3.26 11.62
C SER A 116 1.82 -3.26 12.94
N TYR A 117 2.99 -2.65 12.96
CA TYR A 117 3.82 -2.54 14.17
C TYR A 117 3.34 -1.47 15.17
N ASN A 118 2.39 -0.60 14.80
CA ASN A 118 1.79 0.41 15.69
C ASN A 118 2.83 1.25 16.46
N GLY A 119 3.93 1.63 15.79
CA GLY A 119 5.01 2.45 16.35
C GLY A 119 6.07 1.67 17.15
N ARG A 120 6.02 0.33 17.20
CA ARG A 120 7.15 -0.47 17.69
C ARG A 120 8.38 -0.24 16.83
N LYS A 121 9.53 -0.08 17.47
CA LYS A 121 10.82 0.21 16.83
C LYS A 121 11.75 -0.99 16.88
N GLY A 122 12.74 -1.03 15.99
CA GLY A 122 13.76 -2.08 15.97
C GLY A 122 13.29 -3.41 15.37
N GLU A 123 12.08 -3.45 14.84
CA GLU A 123 11.51 -4.64 14.20
C GLU A 123 11.94 -4.74 12.73
N GLU A 124 11.83 -5.94 12.16
CA GLU A 124 12.21 -6.23 10.78
C GLU A 124 10.96 -6.52 9.93
N ILE A 125 10.97 -5.99 8.72
CA ILE A 125 10.08 -6.42 7.62
C ILE A 125 10.95 -7.21 6.65
N LYS A 126 10.57 -8.45 6.34
CA LYS A 126 11.27 -9.27 5.38
C LYS A 126 10.51 -9.33 4.05
N VAL A 127 11.21 -9.09 2.96
CA VAL A 127 10.72 -9.34 1.59
C VAL A 127 11.52 -10.50 1.02
N LEU A 128 10.83 -11.59 0.69
CA LEU A 128 11.44 -12.79 0.14
C LEU A 128 10.93 -13.00 -1.28
N ALA A 129 11.83 -13.16 -2.24
CA ALA A 129 11.50 -13.54 -3.62
C ALA A 129 12.04 -14.93 -3.93
N GLN A 130 11.16 -15.87 -4.24
CA GLN A 130 11.53 -17.24 -4.54
C GLN A 130 10.73 -17.79 -5.73
N LYS A 131 11.31 -18.75 -6.44
CA LYS A 131 10.61 -19.48 -7.49
C LYS A 131 9.96 -20.73 -6.89
N LEU A 132 8.66 -20.88 -7.16
CA LEU A 132 7.93 -22.11 -6.86
C LEU A 132 7.19 -22.55 -8.14
N ASP A 133 7.53 -23.72 -8.63
CA ASP A 133 7.07 -24.23 -9.93
C ASP A 133 7.35 -23.21 -11.07
N ASN A 134 6.34 -22.77 -11.78
CA ASN A 134 6.45 -21.75 -12.83
C ASN A 134 6.04 -20.34 -12.36
N ASN A 135 6.08 -20.09 -11.05
CA ASN A 135 5.72 -18.78 -10.51
C ASN A 135 6.89 -18.16 -9.74
N LEU A 136 7.01 -16.85 -9.82
CA LEU A 136 7.73 -16.04 -8.85
C LEU A 136 6.78 -15.71 -7.70
N ILE A 137 7.17 -16.04 -6.47
CA ILE A 137 6.45 -15.64 -5.26
C ILE A 137 7.25 -14.57 -4.56
N ILE A 138 6.63 -13.40 -4.35
CA ILE A 138 7.18 -12.31 -3.56
C ILE A 138 6.38 -12.24 -2.27
N SER A 139 7.03 -12.59 -1.15
CA SER A 139 6.42 -12.58 0.18
C SER A 139 6.86 -11.35 0.96
N VAL A 140 5.91 -10.58 1.48
CA VAL A 140 6.17 -9.50 2.45
C VAL A 140 5.70 -9.98 3.82
N ILE A 141 6.64 -10.09 4.76
CA ILE A 141 6.47 -10.72 6.06
C ILE A 141 6.67 -9.68 7.15
N ASP A 142 5.69 -9.53 8.02
CA ASP A 142 5.75 -8.71 9.23
C ASP A 142 5.39 -9.54 10.47
N HIS A 143 5.86 -9.08 11.62
CA HIS A 143 5.52 -9.63 12.94
C HIS A 143 4.69 -8.62 13.75
N GLY A 144 3.78 -7.91 13.07
CA GLY A 144 2.94 -6.88 13.63
C GLY A 144 1.71 -7.42 14.38
N CYS A 145 0.65 -6.62 14.37
CA CYS A 145 -0.59 -6.97 15.09
C CYS A 145 -1.42 -8.07 14.40
N GLY A 146 -1.11 -8.43 13.15
CA GLY A 146 -1.92 -9.35 12.38
C GLY A 146 -3.33 -8.82 12.09
N MET A 147 -4.22 -9.70 11.57
CA MET A 147 -5.58 -9.33 11.19
C MET A 147 -6.63 -10.21 11.87
N THR A 148 -7.71 -9.58 12.35
CA THR A 148 -8.90 -10.29 12.84
C THR A 148 -9.66 -10.94 11.69
N LYS A 149 -10.47 -11.97 11.99
CA LYS A 149 -11.27 -12.66 10.98
C LYS A 149 -12.18 -11.71 10.20
N GLU A 150 -12.75 -10.71 10.87
CA GLU A 150 -13.58 -9.69 10.22
C GLU A 150 -12.82 -8.88 9.15
N VAL A 151 -11.55 -8.54 9.40
CA VAL A 151 -10.69 -7.85 8.44
C VAL A 151 -10.32 -8.77 7.28
N GLN A 152 -9.95 -10.03 7.58
CA GLN A 152 -9.60 -11.02 6.57
C GLN A 152 -10.72 -11.26 5.56
N ASP A 153 -11.97 -11.44 6.03
CA ASP A 153 -13.13 -11.77 5.20
C ASP A 153 -13.48 -10.65 4.19
N LYS A 154 -13.02 -9.46 4.46
CA LYS A 154 -13.34 -8.27 3.66
C LYS A 154 -12.14 -7.72 2.85
N LEU A 155 -10.93 -8.22 3.07
CA LEU A 155 -9.67 -7.59 2.68
C LEU A 155 -9.57 -7.21 1.20
N PHE A 156 -10.07 -8.06 0.29
CA PHE A 156 -10.04 -7.84 -1.15
C PHE A 156 -11.40 -7.48 -1.76
N ASN A 157 -12.49 -7.63 -0.98
CA ASN A 157 -13.85 -7.52 -1.50
C ASN A 157 -14.49 -6.16 -1.23
N THR A 158 -13.98 -5.42 -0.28
CA THR A 158 -14.53 -4.12 0.11
C THR A 158 -13.42 -3.14 0.44
N MET A 159 -13.68 -1.85 0.22
CA MET A 159 -12.80 -0.76 0.62
C MET A 159 -12.81 -0.61 2.13
N ILE A 160 -11.99 -1.43 2.84
CA ILE A 160 -11.93 -1.38 4.29
C ILE A 160 -10.65 -0.72 4.74
N THR A 161 -10.80 0.16 5.69
CA THR A 161 -9.69 0.63 6.50
C THR A 161 -9.94 0.31 7.97
N THR A 162 -8.98 -0.36 8.59
CA THR A 162 -8.92 -0.49 10.05
C THR A 162 -8.30 0.76 10.69
N LYS A 163 -7.87 1.72 9.86
CA LYS A 163 -7.06 2.89 10.23
C LYS A 163 -7.91 4.14 10.52
N GLY A 164 -9.23 4.00 10.68
CA GLY A 164 -10.13 5.11 10.94
C GLY A 164 -10.01 6.22 9.88
N LYS A 165 -9.85 7.48 10.31
CA LYS A 165 -9.76 8.66 9.44
C LYS A 165 -8.53 8.71 8.52
N ASN A 166 -7.49 7.90 8.75
CA ASN A 166 -6.19 7.98 8.07
C ASN A 166 -5.95 6.86 7.04
N GLY A 167 -6.89 5.96 6.82
CA GLY A 167 -6.77 4.88 5.86
C GLY A 167 -7.87 4.91 4.82
N THR A 168 -7.54 4.88 3.52
CA THR A 168 -8.53 4.84 2.44
C THR A 168 -9.16 3.46 2.25
N GLY A 169 -8.52 2.41 2.75
CA GLY A 169 -8.94 1.01 2.52
C GLY A 169 -8.78 0.54 1.08
N LEU A 170 -8.23 1.39 0.22
CA LEU A 170 -8.13 1.14 -1.23
C LEU A 170 -6.86 0.41 -1.62
N GLY A 171 -5.79 0.56 -0.85
CA GLY A 171 -4.48 0.05 -1.24
C GLY A 171 -4.49 -1.45 -1.55
N MET A 172 -5.09 -2.26 -0.69
CA MET A 172 -5.15 -3.72 -0.91
C MET A 172 -6.05 -4.12 -2.07
N PHE A 173 -7.22 -3.46 -2.20
CA PHE A 173 -8.12 -3.70 -3.34
C PHE A 173 -7.44 -3.35 -4.67
N MET A 174 -6.75 -2.21 -4.76
CA MET A 174 -6.01 -1.78 -5.95
C MET A 174 -4.82 -2.70 -6.23
N SER A 175 -4.05 -3.09 -5.21
CA SER A 175 -2.96 -4.06 -5.36
C SER A 175 -3.45 -5.39 -5.93
N TYR A 176 -4.55 -5.92 -5.39
CA TYR A 176 -5.16 -7.15 -5.87
C TYR A 176 -5.62 -7.02 -7.32
N SER A 177 -6.32 -5.94 -7.66
CA SER A 177 -6.80 -5.66 -9.02
C SER A 177 -5.64 -5.52 -10.02
N THR A 178 -4.54 -4.86 -9.62
CA THR A 178 -3.33 -4.71 -10.45
C THR A 178 -2.69 -6.07 -10.73
N ILE A 179 -2.50 -6.89 -9.71
CA ILE A 179 -1.87 -8.21 -9.88
C ILE A 179 -2.74 -9.13 -10.73
N LYS A 180 -4.05 -9.15 -10.51
CA LYS A 180 -4.98 -9.95 -11.33
C LYS A 180 -5.06 -9.46 -12.77
N GLY A 181 -5.22 -8.15 -12.98
CA GLY A 181 -5.50 -7.58 -14.30
C GLY A 181 -4.26 -7.39 -15.18
N HIS A 182 -3.11 -7.03 -14.60
CA HIS A 182 -1.92 -6.68 -15.37
C HIS A 182 -0.86 -7.77 -15.41
N PHE A 183 -0.84 -8.65 -14.40
CA PHE A 183 0.20 -9.69 -14.30
C PHE A 183 -0.35 -11.11 -14.38
N ASN A 184 -1.65 -11.29 -14.53
CA ASN A 184 -2.33 -12.61 -14.46
C ASN A 184 -1.92 -13.42 -13.22
N GLY A 185 -1.57 -12.71 -12.15
CA GLY A 185 -1.09 -13.26 -10.91
C GLY A 185 -2.18 -13.38 -9.84
N ASP A 186 -1.75 -13.57 -8.60
CA ASP A 186 -2.63 -13.60 -7.43
C ASP A 186 -1.98 -12.94 -6.21
N ILE A 187 -2.80 -12.54 -5.23
CA ILE A 187 -2.32 -12.16 -3.89
C ILE A 187 -3.03 -13.04 -2.86
N THR A 188 -2.24 -13.73 -2.07
CA THR A 188 -2.70 -14.51 -0.92
C THR A 188 -2.10 -13.96 0.38
N PHE A 189 -2.62 -14.37 1.52
CA PHE A 189 -2.06 -14.00 2.81
C PHE A 189 -2.26 -15.08 3.86
N GLU A 190 -1.35 -15.08 4.83
CA GLU A 190 -1.44 -15.81 6.07
C GLU A 190 -1.29 -14.82 7.22
N THR A 191 -2.15 -14.90 8.23
CA THR A 191 -2.13 -13.95 9.33
C THR A 191 -2.71 -14.55 10.60
N GLU A 192 -2.12 -14.15 11.72
CA GLU A 192 -2.63 -14.48 13.06
C GLU A 192 -2.52 -13.24 13.95
N VAL A 193 -3.57 -12.99 14.73
CA VAL A 193 -3.62 -11.84 15.63
C VAL A 193 -2.44 -11.87 16.61
N ASN A 194 -1.73 -10.77 16.71
CA ASN A 194 -0.50 -10.56 17.50
C ASN A 194 0.72 -11.40 17.07
N LYS A 195 0.69 -12.05 15.91
CA LYS A 195 1.87 -12.74 15.35
C LYS A 195 2.38 -12.11 14.06
N GLY A 196 1.51 -11.37 13.35
CA GLY A 196 1.85 -10.68 12.13
C GLY A 196 1.13 -11.21 10.90
N THR A 197 1.62 -10.80 9.74
CA THR A 197 1.03 -11.15 8.43
C THR A 197 2.13 -11.48 7.44
N THR A 198 1.87 -12.47 6.59
CA THR A 198 2.62 -12.74 5.37
C THR A 198 1.70 -12.52 4.18
N PHE A 199 2.02 -11.57 3.32
CA PHE A 199 1.37 -11.40 2.02
C PHE A 199 2.23 -12.03 0.94
N ASN A 200 1.63 -12.84 0.08
CA ASN A 200 2.30 -13.48 -1.04
C ASN A 200 1.73 -12.96 -2.37
N VAL A 201 2.57 -12.30 -3.16
CA VAL A 201 2.27 -11.92 -4.55
C VAL A 201 2.79 -13.04 -5.44
N ILE A 202 1.91 -13.68 -6.20
CA ILE A 202 2.19 -14.82 -7.05
C ILE A 202 2.14 -14.36 -8.50
N LEU A 203 3.25 -14.46 -9.20
CA LEU A 203 3.41 -13.98 -10.58
C LEU A 203 3.85 -15.13 -11.48
N PRO A 204 3.12 -15.45 -12.58
CA PRO A 204 3.55 -16.47 -13.52
C PRO A 204 4.85 -16.02 -14.21
N LEU A 205 5.83 -16.94 -14.26
CA LEU A 205 7.04 -16.80 -15.10
C LEU A 205 6.73 -17.32 -16.48
N GLN A 206 7.15 -16.60 -17.50
CA GLN A 206 7.01 -17.00 -18.91
C GLN A 206 8.16 -17.89 -19.35
#